data_0f496d4240d074fc8671a580e81c694b
#
_entry.id   0f496d4240d074fc8671a580e81c694b
#
_cell.length_a   1.000
_cell.length_b   1.000
_cell.length_c   1.000
_cell.angle_alpha   90.00
_cell.angle_beta   90.00
_cell.angle_gamma   90.00
#
_symmetry.space_group_name_H-M   'P 1'
#
loop_
_entity.id
_entity.type
_entity.pdbx_description
1 polymer ?
#
loop_
_entity_poly.entity_id
_entity_poly.type
_entity_poly.pdbx_seq_one_letter_code
_entity_poly.pdbx_strand_id
1 'polypeptide(L)'
;MQTIMITGCSSGFGLETARYFLEQGWKVIATMRAPQEGVLPASDRLRLVRLDVTSAQSIAEAIAEVGEIDVLVNNAGVGMLNALEGTPREAIANLFATNTLGTIAMTQAVIPGSERAEAGPSLILPRRSPCNRCPCWLSTPRVRRR
;
A
#
# COMPACT_ATOMS: atom_id res chain seq x y z
N MET A 1 13.95 10.25 -11.84
CA MET A 1 13.70 8.81 -11.50
C MET A 1 12.48 8.81 -10.60
N GLN A 2 11.45 8.03 -10.93
CA GLN A 2 10.19 8.04 -10.20
C GLN A 2 10.29 7.22 -8.91
N THR A 3 9.61 7.70 -7.86
CA THR A 3 9.55 7.07 -6.54
C THR A 3 8.17 6.48 -6.29
N ILE A 4 8.11 5.18 -5.99
CA ILE A 4 6.88 4.49 -5.64
C ILE A 4 6.92 4.00 -4.19
N MET A 5 5.89 4.32 -3.43
CA MET A 5 5.68 3.79 -2.07
C MET A 5 4.59 2.73 -2.09
N ILE A 6 4.88 1.57 -1.53
CA ILE A 6 3.96 0.43 -1.52
C ILE A 6 3.74 -0.02 -0.08
N THR A 7 2.48 -0.07 0.35
CA THR A 7 2.15 -0.53 1.69
C THR A 7 1.94 -2.04 1.74
N GLY A 8 2.42 -2.70 2.82
CA GLY A 8 2.21 -4.14 3.03
C GLY A 8 3.07 -5.04 2.14
N CYS A 9 4.38 -4.79 2.09
CA CYS A 9 5.35 -5.52 1.26
C CYS A 9 5.98 -6.74 1.94
N SER A 10 5.49 -7.19 3.09
CA SER A 10 6.07 -8.36 3.78
C SER A 10 5.84 -9.68 3.04
N SER A 11 4.81 -9.76 2.19
CA SER A 11 4.46 -10.95 1.42
C SER A 11 3.43 -10.64 0.33
N GLY A 12 3.15 -11.62 -0.53
CA GLY A 12 2.06 -11.57 -1.51
C GLY A 12 2.20 -10.45 -2.52
N PHE A 13 1.06 -9.85 -2.91
CA PHE A 13 1.04 -8.86 -4.01
C PHE A 13 1.90 -7.64 -3.76
N GLY A 14 1.98 -7.12 -2.52
CA GLY A 14 2.82 -5.97 -2.20
C GLY A 14 4.31 -6.25 -2.43
N LEU A 15 4.76 -7.43 -2.03
CA LEU A 15 6.14 -7.88 -2.25
C LEU A 15 6.46 -8.02 -3.74
N GLU A 16 5.58 -8.69 -4.50
CA GLU A 16 5.78 -8.89 -5.94
C GLU A 16 5.72 -7.57 -6.72
N THR A 17 4.82 -6.66 -6.32
CA THR A 17 4.75 -5.31 -6.89
C THR A 17 6.04 -4.54 -6.62
N ALA A 18 6.58 -4.60 -5.41
CA ALA A 18 7.84 -3.95 -5.07
C ALA A 18 9.01 -4.50 -5.89
N ARG A 19 9.09 -5.82 -6.05
CA ARG A 19 10.10 -6.48 -6.90
C ARG A 19 10.00 -6.02 -8.34
N TYR A 20 8.80 -6.03 -8.91
CA TYR A 20 8.56 -5.61 -10.29
C TYR A 20 9.02 -4.17 -10.56
N PHE A 21 8.61 -3.21 -9.72
CA PHE A 21 9.01 -1.82 -9.92
C PHE A 21 10.51 -1.59 -9.71
N LEU A 22 11.14 -2.35 -8.81
CA LEU A 22 12.59 -2.31 -8.62
C LEU A 22 13.34 -2.78 -9.88
N GLU A 23 12.86 -3.85 -10.53
CA GLU A 23 13.37 -4.34 -11.81
C GLU A 23 13.16 -3.33 -12.95
N GLN A 24 12.05 -2.58 -12.93
CA GLN A 24 11.78 -1.50 -13.88
C GLN A 24 12.61 -0.23 -13.63
N GLY A 25 13.51 -0.23 -12.65
CA GLY A 25 14.42 0.88 -12.39
C GLY A 25 13.83 2.01 -11.54
N TRP A 26 12.69 1.79 -10.89
CA TRP A 26 12.10 2.78 -9.99
C TRP A 26 12.81 2.80 -8.63
N LYS A 27 12.74 3.95 -7.96
CA LYS A 27 13.03 4.02 -6.53
C LYS A 27 11.83 3.46 -5.76
N VAL A 28 12.03 2.37 -5.03
CA VAL A 28 10.96 1.64 -4.35
C VAL A 28 11.08 1.83 -2.84
N ILE A 29 10.02 2.33 -2.23
CA ILE A 29 9.83 2.40 -0.79
C ILE A 29 8.86 1.28 -0.41
N ALA A 30 9.40 0.16 0.02
CA ALA A 30 8.63 -0.99 0.44
C ALA A 30 8.37 -0.92 1.95
N THR A 31 7.09 -0.85 2.34
CA THR A 31 6.73 -0.68 3.74
C THR A 31 6.06 -1.89 4.35
N MET A 32 6.37 -2.15 5.60
CA MET A 32 5.81 -3.26 6.39
C MET A 32 5.92 -2.99 7.89
N ARG A 33 5.10 -3.63 8.71
CA ARG A 33 5.09 -3.44 10.17
C ARG A 33 6.41 -3.84 10.83
N ALA A 34 7.03 -4.89 10.33
CA ALA A 34 8.35 -5.36 10.77
C ALA A 34 9.23 -5.53 9.53
N PRO A 35 10.08 -4.56 9.18
CA PRO A 35 11.02 -4.67 8.09
C PRO A 35 11.94 -5.88 8.24
N GLN A 36 12.06 -6.65 7.19
CA GLN A 36 12.91 -7.84 7.15
C GLN A 36 13.89 -7.70 5.99
N GLU A 37 15.17 -7.76 6.29
CA GLU A 37 16.22 -7.80 5.28
C GLU A 37 16.13 -9.11 4.46
N GLY A 38 16.47 -9.03 3.18
CA GLY A 38 16.50 -10.20 2.29
C GLY A 38 15.17 -10.61 1.65
N VAL A 39 14.03 -10.01 2.02
CA VAL A 39 12.75 -10.27 1.31
C VAL A 39 12.72 -9.71 -0.11
N LEU A 40 13.49 -8.65 -0.36
CA LEU A 40 13.73 -8.05 -1.67
C LEU A 40 15.23 -8.04 -1.99
N PRO A 41 15.61 -8.04 -3.27
CA PRO A 41 17.02 -7.92 -3.66
C PRO A 41 17.64 -6.64 -3.10
N ALA A 42 18.86 -6.71 -2.61
CA ALA A 42 19.59 -5.52 -2.18
C ALA A 42 19.80 -4.57 -3.36
N SER A 43 19.45 -3.31 -3.18
CA SER A 43 19.57 -2.27 -4.21
C SER A 43 19.67 -0.90 -3.57
N ASP A 44 20.44 0.00 -4.16
CA ASP A 44 20.52 1.42 -3.81
C ASP A 44 19.20 2.18 -4.06
N ARG A 45 18.31 1.58 -4.86
CA ARG A 45 16.97 2.09 -5.17
C ARG A 45 15.88 1.53 -4.26
N LEU A 46 16.21 0.57 -3.38
CA LEU A 46 15.27 -0.01 -2.43
C LEU A 46 15.44 0.61 -1.06
N ARG A 47 14.33 1.03 -0.46
CA ARG A 47 14.26 1.42 0.94
C ARG A 47 13.18 0.63 1.64
N LEU A 48 13.55 -0.03 2.73
CA LEU A 48 12.60 -0.72 3.61
C LEU A 48 12.24 0.21 4.75
N VAL A 49 10.95 0.49 4.94
CA VAL A 49 10.47 1.43 5.94
C VAL A 49 9.42 0.75 6.82
N ARG A 50 9.52 0.98 8.13
CA ARG A 50 8.51 0.51 9.07
C ARG A 50 7.23 1.33 8.91
N LEU A 51 6.10 0.64 8.76
CA LEU A 51 4.79 1.29 8.65
C LEU A 51 3.68 0.40 9.19
N ASP A 52 2.93 0.95 10.12
CA ASP A 52 1.62 0.45 10.51
C ASP A 52 0.55 1.46 10.07
N VAL A 53 -0.27 1.08 9.09
CA VAL A 53 -1.31 1.94 8.52
C VAL A 53 -2.46 2.23 9.50
N THR A 54 -2.52 1.54 10.63
CA THR A 54 -3.51 1.79 11.68
C THR A 54 -3.03 2.81 12.73
N SER A 55 -1.76 3.25 12.65
CA SER A 55 -1.14 4.20 13.56
C SER A 55 -0.83 5.51 12.87
N ALA A 56 -1.50 6.59 13.27
CA ALA A 56 -1.24 7.93 12.74
C ALA A 56 0.22 8.37 12.95
N GLN A 57 0.80 8.04 14.10
CA GLN A 57 2.21 8.33 14.39
C GLN A 57 3.14 7.58 13.43
N SER A 58 2.93 6.27 13.22
CA SER A 58 3.72 5.47 12.30
C SER A 58 3.65 5.99 10.85
N ILE A 59 2.47 6.46 10.44
CA ILE A 59 2.29 7.08 9.11
C ILE A 59 3.11 8.38 9.03
N ALA A 60 2.99 9.26 10.01
CA ALA A 60 3.71 10.54 10.02
C ALA A 60 5.24 10.34 10.01
N GLU A 61 5.76 9.42 10.82
CA GLU A 61 7.18 9.06 10.84
C GLU A 61 7.65 8.52 9.48
N ALA A 62 6.90 7.59 8.88
CA ALA A 62 7.24 7.01 7.59
C ALA A 62 7.26 8.08 6.47
N ILE A 63 6.26 8.96 6.41
CA ILE A 63 6.21 10.03 5.41
C ILE A 63 7.35 11.04 5.61
N ALA A 64 7.65 11.43 6.84
CA ALA A 64 8.78 12.31 7.14
C ALA A 64 10.13 11.70 6.72
N GLU A 65 10.27 10.38 6.88
CA GLU A 65 11.47 9.66 6.52
C GLU A 65 11.69 9.55 5.01
N VAL A 66 10.63 9.31 4.23
CA VAL A 66 10.76 8.96 2.81
C VAL A 66 10.82 10.17 1.87
N GLY A 67 10.25 11.31 2.25
CA GLY A 67 10.18 12.51 1.43
C GLY A 67 9.16 12.43 0.30
N GLU A 68 9.49 12.95 -0.89
CA GLU A 68 8.58 13.03 -2.02
C GLU A 68 8.26 11.65 -2.63
N ILE A 69 6.99 11.43 -2.95
CA ILE A 69 6.46 10.20 -3.50
C ILE A 69 5.65 10.54 -4.76
N ASP A 70 6.02 9.92 -5.90
CA ASP A 70 5.28 10.08 -7.17
C ASP A 70 4.06 9.17 -7.25
N VAL A 71 4.16 7.96 -6.67
CA VAL A 71 3.09 6.95 -6.71
C VAL A 71 2.91 6.30 -5.36
N LEU A 72 1.68 6.25 -4.85
CA LEU A 72 1.30 5.49 -3.66
C LEU A 72 0.47 4.27 -4.05
N VAL A 73 0.92 3.08 -3.63
CA VAL A 73 0.17 1.83 -3.73
C VAL A 73 -0.33 1.41 -2.36
N ASN A 74 -1.62 1.62 -2.10
CA ASN A 74 -2.30 1.15 -0.89
C ASN A 74 -2.62 -0.34 -1.03
N ASN A 75 -1.66 -1.20 -0.69
CA ASN A 75 -1.81 -2.65 -0.74
C ASN A 75 -1.97 -3.29 0.65
N ALA A 76 -1.50 -2.63 1.72
CA ALA A 76 -1.66 -3.15 3.07
C ALA A 76 -3.13 -3.48 3.37
N GLY A 77 -3.36 -4.64 3.94
CA GLY A 77 -4.70 -5.07 4.27
C GLY A 77 -4.70 -6.48 4.83
N VAL A 78 -5.75 -6.82 5.55
CA VAL A 78 -5.98 -8.13 6.14
C VAL A 78 -7.27 -8.73 5.60
N GLY A 79 -7.28 -10.05 5.45
CA GLY A 79 -8.50 -10.81 5.13
C GLY A 79 -8.93 -11.63 6.34
N MET A 80 -10.22 -11.92 6.39
CA MET A 80 -10.78 -12.82 7.39
C MET A 80 -11.79 -13.73 6.70
N LEU A 81 -11.62 -15.04 6.89
CA LEU A 81 -12.57 -16.04 6.46
C LEU A 81 -13.24 -16.59 7.73
N ASN A 82 -14.45 -16.12 7.99
CA ASN A 82 -15.25 -16.60 9.11
C ASN A 82 -16.75 -16.48 8.78
N ALA A 83 -17.58 -17.29 9.44
CA ALA A 83 -19.02 -17.11 9.40
C ALA A 83 -19.36 -15.77 10.08
N LEU A 84 -20.22 -14.96 9.45
CA LEU A 84 -20.50 -13.61 9.93
C LEU A 84 -21.08 -13.59 11.34
N GLU A 85 -21.97 -14.53 11.64
CA GLU A 85 -22.64 -14.72 12.94
C GLU A 85 -21.68 -15.05 14.08
N GLY A 86 -20.53 -15.67 13.76
CA GLY A 86 -19.49 -16.02 14.73
C GLY A 86 -18.30 -15.07 14.77
N THR A 87 -18.36 -13.96 14.01
CA THR A 87 -17.21 -13.06 13.89
C THR A 87 -17.17 -12.06 15.06
N PRO A 88 -16.08 -12.05 15.87
CA PRO A 88 -15.91 -11.09 16.95
C PRO A 88 -15.91 -9.65 16.43
N ARG A 89 -16.52 -8.74 17.18
CA ARG A 89 -16.62 -7.33 16.82
C ARG A 89 -15.27 -6.67 16.64
N GLU A 90 -14.30 -7.04 17.48
CA GLU A 90 -12.92 -6.54 17.38
C GLU A 90 -12.25 -6.95 16.05
N ALA A 91 -12.52 -8.17 15.58
CA ALA A 91 -11.97 -8.64 14.31
C ALA A 91 -12.53 -7.84 13.13
N ILE A 92 -13.82 -7.49 13.17
CA ILE A 92 -14.46 -6.61 12.18
C ILE A 92 -13.84 -5.21 12.25
N ALA A 93 -13.70 -4.64 13.46
CA ALA A 93 -13.11 -3.33 13.65
C ALA A 93 -11.67 -3.26 13.13
N ASN A 94 -10.84 -4.27 13.41
CA ASN A 94 -9.46 -4.36 12.93
C ASN A 94 -9.38 -4.46 11.41
N LEU A 95 -10.30 -5.17 10.78
CA LEU A 95 -10.38 -5.26 9.33
C LEU A 95 -10.68 -3.89 8.71
N PHE A 96 -11.66 -3.15 9.24
CA PHE A 96 -11.99 -1.80 8.78
C PHE A 96 -10.85 -0.81 9.09
N ALA A 97 -10.23 -0.91 10.27
CA ALA A 97 -9.10 -0.05 10.63
C ALA A 97 -7.94 -0.20 9.64
N THR A 98 -7.61 -1.42 9.23
CA THR A 98 -6.52 -1.64 8.29
C THR A 98 -6.93 -1.33 6.85
N ASN A 99 -8.03 -1.94 6.38
CA ASN A 99 -8.35 -1.96 4.94
C ASN A 99 -9.00 -0.66 4.46
N THR A 100 -9.69 0.07 5.34
CA THR A 100 -10.44 1.27 4.99
C THR A 100 -9.80 2.52 5.59
N LEU A 101 -9.75 2.60 6.93
CA LEU A 101 -9.24 3.80 7.60
C LEU A 101 -7.74 3.99 7.36
N GLY A 102 -6.96 2.91 7.37
CA GLY A 102 -5.53 2.95 7.07
C GLY A 102 -5.25 3.41 5.63
N THR A 103 -6.03 2.95 4.66
CA THR A 103 -5.94 3.41 3.26
C THR A 103 -6.25 4.91 3.14
N ILE A 104 -7.29 5.39 3.81
CA ILE A 104 -7.66 6.81 3.83
C ILE A 104 -6.55 7.63 4.47
N ALA A 105 -6.07 7.22 5.65
CA ALA A 105 -5.02 7.92 6.38
C ALA A 105 -3.71 8.03 5.58
N MET A 106 -3.28 6.95 4.94
CA MET A 106 -2.11 6.96 4.03
C MET A 106 -2.30 7.92 2.87
N THR A 107 -3.47 7.89 2.24
CA THR A 107 -3.79 8.79 1.13
C THR A 107 -3.73 10.25 1.57
N GLN A 108 -4.37 10.57 2.70
CA GLN A 108 -4.35 11.92 3.26
C GLN A 108 -2.95 12.41 3.61
N ALA A 109 -2.08 11.52 4.11
CA ALA A 109 -0.72 11.88 4.49
C ALA A 109 0.19 12.19 3.29
N VAL A 110 -0.08 11.59 2.13
CA VAL A 110 0.74 11.78 0.91
C VAL A 110 0.30 13.01 0.09
N ILE A 111 -0.99 13.37 0.09
CA ILE A 111 -1.54 14.48 -0.70
C ILE A 111 -0.81 15.82 -0.47
N PRO A 112 -0.53 16.29 0.76
CA PRO A 112 0.09 17.61 0.98
C PRO A 112 1.49 17.74 0.35
N GLY A 113 2.23 16.65 0.21
CA GLY A 113 3.51 16.63 -0.49
C GLY A 113 3.40 16.77 -2.00
N SER A 114 2.26 16.40 -2.56
CA SER A 114 1.99 16.36 -3.99
C SER A 114 1.49 17.69 -4.56
N GLU A 115 0.96 18.59 -3.74
CA GLU A 115 0.50 19.92 -4.19
C GLU A 115 1.66 20.80 -4.68
N ARG A 116 2.92 20.41 -4.40
CA ARG A 116 4.13 21.07 -4.92
C ARG A 116 4.62 20.53 -6.26
N ALA A 117 4.11 19.38 -6.70
CA ALA A 117 4.37 18.82 -8.00
C ALA A 117 3.18 19.12 -8.92
N GLU A 118 3.40 19.70 -10.09
CA GLU A 118 2.36 20.04 -11.10
C GLU A 118 1.54 18.83 -11.57
N ALA A 119 1.95 17.61 -11.19
CA ALA A 119 1.19 16.37 -11.33
C ALA A 119 1.11 15.73 -9.95
N GLY A 120 -0.05 15.73 -9.31
CA GLY A 120 -0.29 15.04 -8.04
C GLY A 120 0.03 13.54 -8.11
N PRO A 121 0.27 12.85 -6.96
CA PRO A 121 0.62 11.44 -6.95
C PRO A 121 -0.47 10.60 -7.58
N SER A 122 -0.08 9.66 -8.42
CA SER A 122 -0.99 8.65 -8.94
C SER A 122 -1.33 7.65 -7.82
N LEU A 123 -2.60 7.64 -7.41
CA LEU A 123 -3.08 6.72 -6.39
C LEU A 123 -3.51 5.40 -7.03
N ILE A 124 -2.82 4.32 -6.70
CA ILE A 124 -3.20 2.97 -7.09
C ILE A 124 -3.78 2.25 -5.88
N LEU A 125 -5.05 1.90 -5.96
CA LEU A 125 -5.74 1.04 -5.00
C LEU A 125 -5.81 -0.37 -5.57
N PRO A 126 -5.03 -1.33 -5.09
CA PRO A 126 -5.19 -2.70 -5.52
C PRO A 126 -6.55 -3.22 -5.04
N ARG A 127 -7.39 -3.64 -5.97
CA ARG A 127 -8.57 -4.41 -5.62
C ARG A 127 -8.13 -5.75 -5.07
N ARG A 128 -8.32 -6.00 -3.81
CA ARG A 128 -8.25 -7.35 -3.29
C ARG A 128 -9.39 -8.15 -3.90
N SER A 129 -9.05 -9.15 -4.69
CA SER A 129 -9.98 -10.23 -4.99
C SER A 129 -9.99 -11.15 -3.77
N PRO A 130 -11.06 -11.20 -3.00
CA PRO A 130 -11.19 -12.20 -1.95
C PRO A 130 -11.61 -13.49 -2.63
N CYS A 131 -10.73 -14.42 -2.77
CA CYS A 131 -11.04 -15.75 -3.26
C CYS A 131 -10.69 -16.03 -4.73
N ASN A 132 -9.73 -16.92 -4.88
CA ASN A 132 -9.34 -17.54 -6.16
C ASN A 132 -10.43 -18.47 -6.76
N ARG A 133 -11.67 -18.42 -6.27
CA ARG A 133 -12.80 -19.28 -6.69
C ARG A 133 -14.11 -18.56 -7.00
N CYS A 134 -14.16 -17.24 -6.99
CA CYS A 134 -15.35 -16.52 -7.44
C CYS A 134 -15.13 -15.86 -8.79
N PRO A 135 -15.76 -16.35 -9.87
CA PRO A 135 -15.68 -15.74 -11.20
C PRO A 135 -16.68 -14.59 -11.33
N CYS A 136 -16.59 -13.56 -10.53
CA CYS A 136 -17.49 -12.43 -10.61
C CYS A 136 -16.76 -11.10 -10.57
N TRP A 137 -16.85 -10.40 -11.73
CA TRP A 137 -16.70 -8.96 -11.92
C TRP A 137 -15.31 -8.37 -12.06
N LEU A 138 -14.78 -8.58 -13.25
CA LEU A 138 -13.91 -7.60 -13.91
C LEU A 138 -14.79 -6.61 -14.68
N SER A 139 -14.98 -5.43 -14.17
CA SER A 139 -15.26 -4.25 -14.98
C SER A 139 -14.39 -3.11 -14.50
N THR A 140 -13.29 -2.92 -15.19
CA THR A 140 -12.43 -1.73 -15.05
C THR A 140 -13.12 -0.53 -15.68
N PRO A 141 -13.34 0.58 -14.97
CA PRO A 141 -13.59 1.83 -15.65
C PRO A 141 -12.28 2.29 -16.30
N ARG A 142 -12.28 2.40 -17.63
CA ARG A 142 -11.25 3.12 -18.37
C ARG A 142 -11.29 4.57 -17.94
N VAL A 143 -10.25 5.03 -17.26
CA VAL A 143 -10.00 6.47 -17.14
C VAL A 143 -9.57 6.95 -18.52
N ARG A 144 -10.44 7.69 -19.22
CA ARG A 144 -10.09 8.41 -20.44
C ARG A 144 -9.18 9.58 -20.04
N ARG A 145 -7.98 9.60 -20.59
CA ARG A 145 -7.15 10.81 -20.64
C ARG A 145 -7.86 11.84 -21.53
N ARG A 146 -8.03 13.04 -21.03
CA ARG A 146 -8.14 14.25 -21.85
C ARG A 146 -6.91 15.10 -21.67
#